data_242c36bf41a12960bd4bc8f412c0c16b
#
_entry.id   242c36bf41a12960bd4bc8f412c0c16b
#
_cell.length_a   1.000
_cell.length_b   1.000
_cell.length_c   1.000
_cell.angle_alpha   90.00
_cell.angle_beta   90.00
_cell.angle_gamma   90.00
#
_symmetry.space_group_name_H-M   'P 1'
#
loop_
_entity.id
_entity.type
_entity.pdbx_description
1 polymer ?
#
loop_
_entity_poly.entity_id
_entity_poly.type
_entity_poly.pdbx_seq_one_letter_code
_entity_poly.pdbx_strand_id
1 'polypeptide(L)'
;YQILAQENRADTVLVKIKACVEPKMAQEAVSALALNNAVAVFIPARKPAAKETDEYEETNILSETLIGKLTDQGYRVIDVAPTRAADAAEIEKALKSGSTLTVRSLMYKFLSNVIIIGKIDYAVSTKKGEDIGYGLSMPFNNVTVRMTYRIVARNNKTGNTEILTAGTEQARGIARSVEDAAAEGLKNLAAKLTPAVLDKIASFIRGNVKKVAIRINGVTDLDTNQEIKGMLQQIVWVTEVEEKRMGEFTVGYPENSIYLANSLRQKGRFKIVDFTPYALTLEWK
;
A
#
# COMPACT_ATOMS: atom_id res chain seq x y z
N TYR A 1 -1.12 26.26 9.44
CA TYR A 1 -0.36 26.87 8.35
C TYR A 1 -0.03 28.33 8.66
N GLN A 2 1.06 28.84 8.11
CA GLN A 2 1.48 30.22 8.23
C GLN A 2 1.53 30.82 6.82
N ILE A 3 0.87 31.96 6.62
CA ILE A 3 0.97 32.72 5.37
C ILE A 3 2.30 33.45 5.38
N LEU A 4 3.16 33.18 4.38
CA LEU A 4 4.47 33.79 4.24
C LEU A 4 4.45 35.04 3.37
N ALA A 5 3.61 35.06 2.35
CA ALA A 5 3.43 36.19 1.45
C ALA A 5 2.07 36.09 0.76
N GLN A 6 1.50 37.25 0.44
CA GLN A 6 0.31 37.37 -0.36
C GLN A 6 0.54 38.47 -1.41
N GLU A 7 0.28 38.16 -2.67
CA GLU A 7 0.39 39.09 -3.80
C GLU A 7 -0.93 39.11 -4.54
N ASN A 8 -1.54 40.27 -4.61
CA ASN A 8 -2.77 40.48 -5.37
C ASN A 8 -2.42 40.88 -6.81
N ARG A 9 -2.87 40.08 -7.77
CA ARG A 9 -2.80 40.36 -9.21
C ARG A 9 -4.22 40.70 -9.71
N ALA A 10 -4.34 41.29 -10.90
CA ALA A 10 -5.61 41.80 -11.41
C ALA A 10 -6.79 40.81 -11.29
N ASP A 11 -6.54 39.50 -11.57
CA ASP A 11 -7.58 38.46 -11.58
C ASP A 11 -7.27 37.28 -10.64
N THR A 12 -6.17 37.32 -9.88
CA THR A 12 -5.75 36.24 -9.02
C THR A 12 -5.04 36.74 -7.77
N VAL A 13 -5.15 35.99 -6.69
CA VAL A 13 -4.38 36.19 -5.47
C VAL A 13 -3.38 35.07 -5.31
N LEU A 14 -2.10 35.40 -5.32
CA LEU A 14 -1.03 34.45 -5.05
C LEU A 14 -0.74 34.44 -3.55
N VAL A 15 -0.90 33.30 -2.91
CA VAL A 15 -0.61 33.15 -1.47
C VAL A 15 0.49 32.12 -1.30
N LYS A 16 1.60 32.53 -0.71
CA LYS A 16 2.66 31.62 -0.30
C LYS A 16 2.45 31.20 1.15
N ILE A 17 2.23 29.93 1.37
CA ILE A 17 1.98 29.38 2.71
C ILE A 17 3.11 28.43 3.12
N LYS A 18 3.40 28.40 4.42
CA LYS A 18 4.16 27.34 5.06
C LYS A 18 3.17 26.45 5.80
N ALA A 19 2.97 25.23 5.33
CA ALA A 19 2.18 24.24 6.01
C ALA A 19 3.11 23.23 6.72
N CYS A 20 2.87 23.01 8.00
CA CYS A 20 3.46 21.91 8.73
C CYS A 20 2.41 20.79 8.74
N VAL A 21 2.72 19.67 8.11
CA VAL A 21 1.85 18.48 8.14
C VAL A 21 2.36 17.61 9.26
N GLU A 22 1.54 17.42 10.29
CA GLU A 22 1.86 16.46 11.34
C GLU A 22 1.93 15.05 10.72
N PRO A 23 2.99 14.28 10.99
CA PRO A 23 3.14 12.91 10.45
C PRO A 23 1.91 12.04 10.70
N LYS A 24 1.27 12.21 11.86
CA LYS A 24 0.05 11.49 12.22
C LYS A 24 -1.13 11.81 11.29
N MET A 25 -1.35 13.07 10.95
CA MET A 25 -2.43 13.46 10.02
C MET A 25 -2.16 12.99 8.59
N ALA A 26 -0.91 13.02 8.15
CA ALA A 26 -0.53 12.46 6.86
C ALA A 26 -0.77 10.94 6.82
N GLN A 27 -0.44 10.24 7.90
CA GLN A 27 -0.66 8.81 8.07
C GLN A 27 -2.15 8.47 8.10
N GLU A 28 -2.97 9.25 8.81
CA GLU A 28 -4.43 9.09 8.83
C GLU A 28 -5.06 9.30 7.44
N ALA A 29 -4.59 10.29 6.68
CA ALA A 29 -5.06 10.53 5.32
C ALA A 29 -4.69 9.39 4.36
N VAL A 30 -3.46 8.85 4.47
CA VAL A 30 -3.04 7.66 3.69
C VAL A 30 -3.83 6.43 4.12
N SER A 31 -4.04 6.24 5.43
CA SER A 31 -4.84 5.15 5.98
C SER A 31 -6.27 5.17 5.47
N ALA A 32 -6.88 6.34 5.42
CA ALA A 32 -8.22 6.52 4.88
C ALA A 32 -8.33 6.15 3.40
N LEU A 33 -7.30 6.45 2.60
CA LEU A 33 -7.20 6.04 1.19
C LEU A 33 -6.96 4.53 1.02
N ALA A 34 -6.36 3.90 2.04
CA ALA A 34 -5.94 2.51 2.01
C ALA A 34 -7.01 1.51 2.47
N LEU A 35 -8.03 1.96 3.20
CA LEU A 35 -8.99 1.11 3.93
C LEU A 35 -9.69 0.03 3.09
N ASN A 36 -9.85 0.23 1.78
CA ASN A 36 -10.46 -0.77 0.89
C ASN A 36 -9.48 -1.43 -0.07
N ASN A 37 -8.19 -1.05 -0.01
CA ASN A 37 -7.16 -1.70 -0.79
C ASN A 37 -6.49 -2.78 0.06
N ALA A 38 -6.99 -3.99 -0.06
CA ALA A 38 -6.39 -5.13 0.60
C ALA A 38 -5.05 -5.47 -0.08
N VAL A 39 -4.00 -5.57 0.72
CA VAL A 39 -2.66 -5.97 0.32
C VAL A 39 -2.40 -7.38 0.82
N ALA A 40 -2.17 -8.31 -0.09
CA ALA A 40 -1.69 -9.63 0.28
C ALA A 40 -0.16 -9.66 0.29
N VAL A 41 0.43 -10.20 1.33
CA VAL A 41 1.89 -10.37 1.45
C VAL A 41 2.20 -11.86 1.44
N PHE A 42 3.01 -12.29 0.47
CA PHE A 42 3.48 -13.65 0.35
C PHE A 42 4.97 -13.70 0.05
N ILE A 43 5.75 -13.94 1.08
CA ILE A 43 7.21 -13.98 1.03
C ILE A 43 7.69 -15.20 1.81
N PRO A 44 7.56 -16.42 1.24
CA PRO A 44 8.02 -17.62 1.90
C PRO A 44 9.54 -17.60 2.03
N ALA A 45 10.03 -18.03 3.18
CA ALA A 45 11.44 -18.26 3.46
C ALA A 45 11.65 -19.69 3.93
N ARG A 46 12.82 -20.24 3.64
CA ARG A 46 13.33 -21.46 4.29
C ARG A 46 14.38 -21.06 5.33
N LYS A 47 14.72 -21.97 6.21
CA LYS A 47 15.86 -21.74 7.11
C LYS A 47 17.16 -21.57 6.33
N PRO A 48 18.10 -20.77 6.83
CA PRO A 48 19.44 -20.71 6.26
C PRO A 48 20.03 -22.13 6.19
N ALA A 49 20.69 -22.46 5.09
CA ALA A 49 21.24 -23.80 4.81
C ALA A 49 20.21 -24.95 4.67
N ALA A 50 18.90 -24.65 4.61
CA ALA A 50 17.88 -25.65 4.32
C ALA A 50 18.01 -26.19 2.87
N LYS A 51 17.62 -27.42 2.66
CA LYS A 51 17.54 -28.04 1.33
C LYS A 51 16.29 -27.55 0.59
N GLU A 52 16.29 -27.70 -0.73
CA GLU A 52 15.10 -27.32 -1.55
C GLU A 52 13.83 -28.11 -1.20
N THR A 53 14.00 -29.31 -0.59
CA THR A 53 12.90 -30.18 -0.16
C THR A 53 12.35 -29.83 1.22
N ASP A 54 13.03 -28.95 1.98
CA ASP A 54 12.60 -28.60 3.33
C ASP A 54 11.38 -27.66 3.28
N GLU A 55 10.58 -27.73 4.32
CA GLU A 55 9.37 -26.90 4.46
C GLU A 55 9.73 -25.43 4.61
N TYR A 56 8.81 -24.58 4.16
CA TYR A 56 8.91 -23.15 4.39
C TYR A 56 8.58 -22.81 5.85
N GLU A 57 9.22 -21.78 6.36
CA GLU A 57 8.84 -21.20 7.65
C GLU A 57 7.46 -20.54 7.54
N GLU A 58 6.65 -20.67 8.57
CA GLU A 58 5.32 -20.04 8.62
C GLU A 58 5.42 -18.53 8.57
N THR A 59 6.44 -17.94 9.21
CA THR A 59 6.69 -16.50 9.25
C THR A 59 8.18 -16.21 9.11
N ASN A 60 8.51 -15.01 8.68
CA ASN A 60 9.88 -14.50 8.70
C ASN A 60 9.92 -13.00 9.00
N ILE A 61 11.06 -12.52 9.51
CA ILE A 61 11.25 -11.12 9.94
C ILE A 61 10.88 -10.11 8.85
N LEU A 62 11.15 -10.40 7.59
CA LEU A 62 10.88 -9.48 6.48
C LEU A 62 9.38 -9.37 6.21
N SER A 63 8.66 -10.49 6.12
CA SER A 63 7.21 -10.48 5.92
C SER A 63 6.50 -9.80 7.09
N GLU A 64 6.85 -10.15 8.32
CA GLU A 64 6.28 -9.53 9.52
C GLU A 64 6.52 -8.02 9.58
N THR A 65 7.73 -7.58 9.24
CA THR A 65 8.05 -6.13 9.20
C THR A 65 7.22 -5.40 8.14
N LEU A 66 7.06 -5.99 6.96
CA LEU A 66 6.23 -5.42 5.88
C LEU A 66 4.75 -5.38 6.29
N ILE A 67 4.23 -6.46 6.84
CA ILE A 67 2.85 -6.55 7.34
C ILE A 67 2.61 -5.49 8.41
N GLY A 68 3.49 -5.41 9.42
CA GLY A 68 3.38 -4.41 10.47
C GLY A 68 3.37 -2.98 9.94
N LYS A 69 4.29 -2.65 9.03
CA LYS A 69 4.37 -1.30 8.45
C LYS A 69 3.19 -0.95 7.55
N LEU A 70 2.67 -1.90 6.78
CA LEU A 70 1.45 -1.73 6.00
C LEU A 70 0.24 -1.49 6.92
N THR A 71 0.13 -2.27 7.99
CA THR A 71 -0.94 -2.13 8.99
C THR A 71 -0.85 -0.81 9.73
N ASP A 72 0.34 -0.37 10.13
CA ASP A 72 0.59 0.96 10.74
C ASP A 72 0.14 2.11 9.84
N GLN A 73 0.21 1.93 8.52
CA GLN A 73 -0.29 2.90 7.54
C GLN A 73 -1.78 2.72 7.19
N GLY A 74 -2.47 1.80 7.87
CA GLY A 74 -3.91 1.57 7.74
C GLY A 74 -4.31 0.73 6.54
N TYR A 75 -3.39 0.06 5.87
CA TYR A 75 -3.75 -0.93 4.86
C TYR A 75 -4.41 -2.14 5.51
N ARG A 76 -5.44 -2.67 4.86
CA ARG A 76 -5.96 -3.99 5.20
C ARG A 76 -4.99 -5.02 4.66
N VAL A 77 -4.23 -5.65 5.53
CA VAL A 77 -3.27 -6.69 5.13
C VAL A 77 -3.93 -8.06 5.27
N ILE A 78 -3.74 -8.88 4.24
CA ILE A 78 -4.10 -10.28 4.25
C ILE A 78 -2.80 -11.06 4.34
N ASP A 79 -2.57 -11.67 5.48
CA ASP A 79 -1.47 -12.60 5.67
C ASP A 79 -1.78 -13.88 4.91
N VAL A 80 -0.90 -14.20 3.98
CA VAL A 80 -0.96 -15.42 3.18
C VAL A 80 0.20 -16.29 3.62
N ALA A 81 0.19 -16.71 4.88
CA ALA A 81 1.11 -17.73 5.32
C ALA A 81 0.89 -18.99 4.46
N PRO A 82 1.95 -19.67 4.02
CA PRO A 82 1.83 -20.87 3.23
C PRO A 82 1.31 -22.02 4.12
N THR A 83 0.00 -22.03 4.32
CA THR A 83 -0.67 -23.07 5.10
C THR A 83 -0.63 -24.45 4.41
N ARG A 84 -0.23 -24.48 3.12
CA ARG A 84 -0.10 -25.72 2.32
C ARG A 84 1.07 -25.62 1.36
N ALA A 85 1.85 -26.68 1.26
CA ALA A 85 2.93 -26.81 0.28
C ALA A 85 2.48 -26.55 -1.18
N ALA A 86 1.21 -26.87 -1.50
CA ALA A 86 0.62 -26.61 -2.81
C ALA A 86 0.51 -25.11 -3.12
N ASP A 87 0.18 -24.28 -2.13
CA ASP A 87 0.05 -22.82 -2.31
C ASP A 87 1.43 -22.19 -2.54
N ALA A 88 2.44 -22.65 -1.83
CA ALA A 88 3.83 -22.24 -2.02
C ALA A 88 4.36 -22.59 -3.42
N ALA A 89 4.06 -23.79 -3.91
CA ALA A 89 4.44 -24.23 -5.26
C ALA A 89 3.74 -23.41 -6.38
N GLU A 90 2.46 -23.08 -6.19
CA GLU A 90 1.72 -22.23 -7.14
C GLU A 90 2.33 -20.83 -7.26
N ILE A 91 2.76 -20.26 -6.14
CA ILE A 91 3.38 -18.93 -6.10
C ILE A 91 4.81 -18.98 -6.64
N GLU A 92 5.58 -20.00 -6.31
CA GLU A 92 6.91 -20.19 -6.91
C GLU A 92 6.82 -20.33 -8.43
N LYS A 93 5.80 -21.02 -8.92
CA LYS A 93 5.49 -21.09 -10.36
C LYS A 93 5.12 -19.72 -10.92
N ALA A 94 4.35 -18.90 -10.19
CA ALA A 94 4.00 -17.53 -10.60
C ALA A 94 5.23 -16.62 -10.67
N LEU A 95 6.15 -16.74 -9.73
CA LEU A 95 7.42 -15.99 -9.73
C LEU A 95 8.32 -16.42 -10.89
N LYS A 96 8.46 -17.74 -11.13
CA LYS A 96 9.31 -18.29 -12.19
C LYS A 96 8.74 -18.01 -13.60
N SER A 97 7.45 -18.23 -13.80
CA SER A 97 6.80 -18.06 -15.10
C SER A 97 6.58 -16.61 -15.52
N GLY A 98 6.58 -15.70 -14.56
CA GLY A 98 6.22 -14.29 -14.81
C GLY A 98 4.78 -14.08 -15.30
N SER A 99 3.95 -15.12 -15.25
CA SER A 99 2.61 -15.12 -15.80
C SER A 99 1.67 -14.24 -14.97
N THR A 100 1.19 -13.17 -15.58
CA THR A 100 0.17 -12.28 -14.99
C THR A 100 -1.14 -13.01 -14.69
N LEU A 101 -1.45 -14.08 -15.44
CA LEU A 101 -2.67 -14.89 -15.23
C LEU A 101 -2.62 -15.64 -13.91
N THR A 102 -1.48 -16.25 -13.57
CA THR A 102 -1.31 -16.96 -12.29
C THR A 102 -1.38 -15.98 -11.10
N VAL A 103 -0.74 -14.82 -11.24
CA VAL A 103 -0.81 -13.77 -10.19
C VAL A 103 -2.24 -13.25 -10.04
N ARG A 104 -2.97 -13.07 -11.14
CA ARG A 104 -4.37 -12.66 -11.11
C ARG A 104 -5.26 -13.68 -10.40
N SER A 105 -5.05 -14.96 -10.61
CA SER A 105 -5.73 -16.05 -9.90
C SER A 105 -5.50 -15.95 -8.39
N LEU A 106 -4.26 -15.73 -7.97
CA LEU A 106 -3.91 -15.55 -6.57
C LEU A 106 -4.58 -14.29 -5.96
N MET A 107 -4.63 -13.17 -6.67
CA MET A 107 -5.32 -11.96 -6.21
C MET A 107 -6.81 -12.20 -5.97
N TYR A 108 -7.48 -12.97 -6.83
CA TYR A 108 -8.87 -13.37 -6.61
C TYR A 108 -9.02 -14.32 -5.42
N LYS A 109 -8.11 -15.28 -5.29
CA LYS A 109 -8.12 -16.24 -4.18
C LYS A 109 -7.97 -15.54 -2.83
N PHE A 110 -7.14 -14.52 -2.76
CA PHE A 110 -6.88 -13.75 -1.53
C PHE A 110 -7.73 -12.50 -1.38
N LEU A 111 -8.65 -12.23 -2.31
CA LEU A 111 -9.51 -11.05 -2.29
C LEU A 111 -8.71 -9.74 -2.09
N SER A 112 -7.53 -9.65 -2.72
CA SER A 112 -6.62 -8.52 -2.60
C SER A 112 -6.57 -7.69 -3.89
N ASN A 113 -6.39 -6.38 -3.74
CA ASN A 113 -6.17 -5.46 -4.85
C ASN A 113 -4.68 -5.30 -5.18
N VAL A 114 -3.82 -5.56 -4.22
CA VAL A 114 -2.37 -5.55 -4.35
C VAL A 114 -1.83 -6.85 -3.77
N ILE A 115 -0.84 -7.43 -4.43
CA ILE A 115 -0.12 -8.59 -3.91
C ILE A 115 1.38 -8.34 -3.98
N ILE A 116 2.07 -8.56 -2.87
CA ILE A 116 3.52 -8.57 -2.75
C ILE A 116 3.96 -10.02 -2.74
N ILE A 117 4.66 -10.42 -3.78
CA ILE A 117 5.19 -11.79 -3.91
C ILE A 117 6.70 -11.73 -3.89
N GLY A 118 7.33 -12.55 -3.08
CA GLY A 118 8.79 -12.62 -3.01
C GLY A 118 9.30 -14.01 -2.72
N LYS A 119 10.57 -14.22 -3.03
CA LYS A 119 11.35 -15.42 -2.66
C LYS A 119 12.62 -14.97 -1.98
N ILE A 120 12.93 -15.58 -0.84
CA ILE A 120 14.16 -15.34 -0.08
C ILE A 120 15.13 -16.48 -0.33
N ASP A 121 16.36 -16.14 -0.69
CA ASP A 121 17.49 -17.04 -0.81
C ASP A 121 18.63 -16.59 0.11
N TYR A 122 19.37 -17.55 0.68
CA TYR A 122 20.50 -17.29 1.58
C TYR A 122 21.80 -17.78 0.98
N ALA A 123 22.85 -16.97 1.09
CA ALA A 123 24.21 -17.37 0.82
C ALA A 123 25.03 -17.26 2.11
N VAL A 124 25.47 -18.39 2.64
CA VAL A 124 26.20 -18.49 3.90
C VAL A 124 27.70 -18.57 3.63
N SER A 125 28.48 -17.75 4.33
CA SER A 125 29.95 -17.80 4.31
C SER A 125 30.47 -17.76 5.75
N THR A 126 31.09 -18.83 6.16
CA THR A 126 31.73 -18.90 7.50
C THR A 126 33.19 -18.50 7.37
N LYS A 127 33.60 -17.45 8.07
CA LYS A 127 35.00 -17.06 8.22
C LYS A 127 35.52 -17.63 9.52
N LYS A 128 36.69 -18.28 9.48
CA LYS A 128 37.44 -18.59 10.69
C LYS A 128 37.80 -17.24 11.32
N GLY A 129 37.43 -17.06 12.58
CA GLY A 129 37.80 -15.88 13.35
C GLY A 129 39.34 -15.74 13.45
N GLU A 130 39.81 -14.52 13.57
CA GLU A 130 41.18 -14.26 13.95
C GLU A 130 41.40 -14.82 15.38
N ASP A 131 42.59 -15.33 15.64
CA ASP A 131 42.97 -15.77 16.98
C ASP A 131 43.02 -14.55 17.89
N ILE A 132 42.08 -14.45 18.82
CA ILE A 132 41.97 -13.34 19.78
C ILE A 132 42.88 -13.52 20.99
N GLY A 133 43.80 -14.48 20.94
CA GLY A 133 44.66 -14.89 22.03
C GLY A 133 44.07 -16.10 22.79
N TYR A 134 44.94 -16.82 23.49
CA TYR A 134 44.62 -18.04 24.23
C TYR A 134 44.08 -19.20 23.40
N GLY A 135 44.33 -19.24 22.08
CA GLY A 135 43.87 -20.30 21.18
C GLY A 135 42.36 -20.29 20.93
N LEU A 136 41.70 -19.20 21.23
CA LEU A 136 40.27 -19.01 21.02
C LEU A 136 40.05 -18.27 19.68
N SER A 137 39.63 -19.02 18.66
CA SER A 137 39.11 -18.40 17.44
C SER A 137 37.60 -18.38 17.50
N MET A 138 37.01 -17.18 17.36
CA MET A 138 35.56 -17.06 17.25
C MET A 138 35.17 -16.99 15.77
N PRO A 139 34.56 -18.04 15.20
CA PRO A 139 34.07 -17.99 13.85
C PRO A 139 32.89 -16.98 13.75
N PHE A 140 32.92 -16.19 12.70
CA PHE A 140 31.80 -15.32 12.32
C PHE A 140 31.14 -15.88 11.08
N ASN A 141 29.82 -15.98 11.14
CA ASN A 141 29.01 -16.30 9.98
C ASN A 141 28.54 -15.01 9.31
N ASN A 142 28.79 -14.93 8.01
CA ASN A 142 28.30 -13.85 7.16
C ASN A 142 27.21 -14.44 6.26
N VAL A 143 26.00 -13.99 6.44
CA VAL A 143 24.85 -14.44 5.64
C VAL A 143 24.39 -13.29 4.75
N THR A 144 24.42 -13.50 3.45
CA THR A 144 23.80 -12.62 2.49
C THR A 144 22.38 -13.10 2.22
N VAL A 145 21.42 -12.28 2.56
CA VAL A 145 19.99 -12.51 2.28
C VAL A 145 19.64 -11.79 0.99
N ARG A 146 19.08 -12.50 0.04
CA ARG A 146 18.63 -11.97 -1.25
C ARG A 146 17.14 -12.23 -1.39
N MET A 147 16.38 -11.20 -1.75
CA MET A 147 14.98 -11.32 -2.08
C MET A 147 14.74 -10.92 -3.53
N THR A 148 14.13 -11.81 -4.29
CA THR A 148 13.54 -11.50 -5.59
C THR A 148 12.06 -11.29 -5.39
N TYR A 149 11.49 -10.16 -5.86
CA TYR A 149 10.12 -9.80 -5.57
C TYR A 149 9.41 -9.14 -6.75
N ARG A 150 8.08 -9.17 -6.68
CA ARG A 150 7.17 -8.41 -7.54
C ARG A 150 6.04 -7.84 -6.70
N ILE A 151 5.65 -6.62 -7.01
CA ILE A 151 4.43 -6.00 -6.51
C ILE A 151 3.48 -5.88 -7.69
N VAL A 152 2.34 -6.51 -7.57
CA VAL A 152 1.33 -6.55 -8.63
C VAL A 152 0.04 -5.99 -8.07
N ALA A 153 -0.62 -5.15 -8.84
CA ALA A 153 -1.86 -4.53 -8.43
C ALA A 153 -2.92 -4.64 -9.52
N ARG A 154 -4.18 -4.61 -9.11
CA ARG A 154 -5.33 -4.54 -10.00
C ARG A 154 -5.71 -3.08 -10.20
N ASN A 155 -5.66 -2.62 -11.43
CA ASN A 155 -6.15 -1.29 -11.78
C ASN A 155 -7.69 -1.29 -11.75
N ASN A 156 -8.27 -0.54 -10.82
CA ASN A 156 -9.72 -0.49 -10.64
C ASN A 156 -10.47 0.20 -11.80
N LYS A 157 -9.76 1.00 -12.62
CA LYS A 157 -10.35 1.69 -13.79
C LYS A 157 -10.47 0.76 -14.99
N THR A 158 -9.42 -0.02 -15.24
CA THR A 158 -9.34 -0.89 -16.44
C THR A 158 -9.67 -2.35 -16.15
N GLY A 159 -9.66 -2.75 -14.86
CA GLY A 159 -9.77 -4.15 -14.44
C GLY A 159 -8.52 -4.99 -14.73
N ASN A 160 -7.48 -4.38 -15.32
CA ASN A 160 -6.24 -5.05 -15.69
C ASN A 160 -5.31 -5.20 -14.49
N THR A 161 -4.44 -6.19 -14.58
CA THR A 161 -3.38 -6.42 -13.60
C THR A 161 -2.10 -5.78 -14.10
N GLU A 162 -1.47 -4.96 -13.25
CA GLU A 162 -0.25 -4.19 -13.54
C GLU A 162 0.86 -4.58 -12.58
N ILE A 163 2.09 -4.69 -13.08
CA ILE A 163 3.27 -4.85 -12.24
C ILE A 163 3.74 -3.46 -11.84
N LEU A 164 3.63 -3.14 -10.55
CA LEU A 164 4.07 -1.84 -10.03
C LEU A 164 5.58 -1.75 -9.94
N THR A 165 6.21 -2.86 -9.56
CA THR A 165 7.66 -3.01 -9.50
C THR A 165 8.04 -4.47 -9.43
N ALA A 166 9.24 -4.76 -9.91
CA ALA A 166 9.90 -6.06 -9.74
C ALA A 166 11.38 -5.80 -9.56
N GLY A 167 12.04 -6.63 -8.75
CA GLY A 167 13.45 -6.45 -8.51
C GLY A 167 14.07 -7.54 -7.65
N THR A 168 15.36 -7.38 -7.44
CA THR A 168 16.13 -8.20 -6.50
C THR A 168 16.89 -7.28 -5.58
N GLU A 169 16.69 -7.43 -4.28
CA GLU A 169 17.38 -6.70 -3.24
C GLU A 169 18.16 -7.66 -2.35
N GLN A 170 19.25 -7.16 -1.78
CA GLN A 170 20.08 -7.97 -0.88
C GLN A 170 20.58 -7.15 0.31
N ALA A 171 20.77 -7.84 1.42
CA ALA A 171 21.41 -7.29 2.60
C ALA A 171 22.27 -8.38 3.28
N ARG A 172 23.14 -7.96 4.18
CA ARG A 172 24.03 -8.86 4.92
C ARG A 172 23.78 -8.76 6.40
N GLY A 173 23.92 -9.89 7.09
CA GLY A 173 24.04 -9.94 8.53
C GLY A 173 25.27 -10.74 8.94
N ILE A 174 25.85 -10.38 10.06
CA ILE A 174 27.07 -10.98 10.60
C ILE A 174 26.83 -11.32 12.07
N ALA A 175 26.90 -12.60 12.41
CA ALA A 175 26.74 -13.03 13.80
C ALA A 175 27.54 -14.31 14.08
N ARG A 176 27.49 -14.77 15.34
CA ARG A 176 28.15 -16.01 15.76
C ARG A 176 27.45 -17.26 15.24
N SER A 177 26.12 -17.24 15.19
CA SER A 177 25.33 -18.31 14.55
C SER A 177 24.88 -17.91 13.14
N VAL A 178 24.58 -18.90 12.32
CA VAL A 178 24.05 -18.69 10.96
C VAL A 178 22.64 -18.11 11.05
N GLU A 179 21.86 -18.55 12.01
CA GLU A 179 20.48 -18.13 12.25
C GLU A 179 20.43 -16.64 12.65
N ASP A 180 21.28 -16.21 13.59
CA ASP A 180 21.34 -14.80 14.02
C ASP A 180 21.84 -13.91 12.88
N ALA A 181 22.83 -14.36 12.11
CA ALA A 181 23.33 -13.62 10.94
C ALA A 181 22.23 -13.50 9.86
N ALA A 182 21.43 -14.54 9.65
CA ALA A 182 20.30 -14.50 8.74
C ALA A 182 19.20 -13.56 9.24
N ALA A 183 18.88 -13.60 10.52
CA ALA A 183 17.91 -12.71 11.16
C ALA A 183 18.32 -11.24 11.03
N GLU A 184 19.59 -10.91 11.27
CA GLU A 184 20.14 -9.57 11.06
C GLU A 184 20.07 -9.16 9.58
N GLY A 185 20.45 -10.07 8.67
CA GLY A 185 20.34 -9.84 7.23
C GLY A 185 18.91 -9.54 6.77
N LEU A 186 17.92 -10.30 7.28
CA LEU A 186 16.49 -10.06 7.02
C LEU A 186 16.03 -8.70 7.55
N LYS A 187 16.46 -8.34 8.77
CA LYS A 187 16.15 -7.04 9.37
C LYS A 187 16.71 -5.88 8.54
N ASN A 188 17.96 -5.99 8.11
CA ASN A 188 18.62 -5.00 7.25
C ASN A 188 17.93 -4.90 5.88
N LEU A 189 17.53 -6.04 5.31
CA LEU A 189 16.78 -6.09 4.06
C LEU A 189 15.40 -5.45 4.20
N ALA A 190 14.69 -5.72 5.31
CA ALA A 190 13.40 -5.10 5.61
C ALA A 190 13.52 -3.58 5.73
N ALA A 191 14.53 -3.08 6.44
CA ALA A 191 14.77 -1.64 6.57
C ALA A 191 14.99 -0.95 5.21
N LYS A 192 15.67 -1.63 4.28
CA LYS A 192 15.93 -1.12 2.93
C LYS A 192 14.71 -1.18 2.01
N LEU A 193 13.99 -2.30 2.03
CA LEU A 193 12.93 -2.60 1.07
C LEU A 193 11.59 -1.94 1.44
N THR A 194 11.26 -1.92 2.72
CA THR A 194 9.93 -1.48 3.20
C THR A 194 9.55 -0.07 2.73
N PRO A 195 10.40 0.97 2.83
CA PRO A 195 10.05 2.31 2.35
C PRO A 195 9.72 2.34 0.87
N ALA A 196 10.51 1.65 0.04
CA ALA A 196 10.30 1.60 -1.40
C ALA A 196 9.00 0.89 -1.79
N VAL A 197 8.65 -0.19 -1.08
CA VAL A 197 7.39 -0.92 -1.27
C VAL A 197 6.20 -0.02 -0.93
N LEU A 198 6.24 0.63 0.24
CA LEU A 198 5.18 1.52 0.70
C LEU A 198 4.95 2.68 -0.26
N ASP A 199 6.02 3.32 -0.72
CA ASP A 199 5.96 4.41 -1.70
C ASP A 199 5.32 3.99 -3.03
N LYS A 200 5.65 2.81 -3.53
CA LYS A 200 5.06 2.28 -4.78
C LYS A 200 3.58 2.00 -4.63
N ILE A 201 3.17 1.40 -3.53
CA ILE A 201 1.75 1.12 -3.26
C ILE A 201 0.97 2.43 -3.09
N ALA A 202 1.48 3.37 -2.28
CA ALA A 202 0.84 4.66 -2.07
C ALA A 202 0.70 5.47 -3.37
N SER A 203 1.73 5.45 -4.23
CA SER A 203 1.70 6.13 -5.53
C SER A 203 0.68 5.49 -6.48
N PHE A 204 0.58 4.17 -6.50
CA PHE A 204 -0.43 3.46 -7.27
C PHE A 204 -1.85 3.81 -6.82
N ILE A 205 -2.12 3.80 -5.52
CA ILE A 205 -3.43 4.12 -4.97
C ILE A 205 -3.82 5.55 -5.33
N ARG A 206 -2.92 6.52 -5.15
CA ARG A 206 -3.15 7.92 -5.54
C ARG A 206 -3.44 8.09 -7.03
N GLY A 207 -2.72 7.36 -7.89
CA GLY A 207 -2.93 7.37 -9.34
C GLY A 207 -4.26 6.75 -9.79
N ASN A 208 -4.89 5.92 -8.96
CA ASN A 208 -6.15 5.24 -9.26
C ASN A 208 -7.40 5.96 -8.75
N VAL A 209 -7.28 7.18 -8.24
CA VAL A 209 -8.43 8.01 -7.87
C VAL A 209 -9.33 8.23 -9.10
N LYS A 210 -10.61 7.90 -8.94
CA LYS A 210 -11.64 8.09 -9.97
C LYS A 210 -12.27 9.46 -9.81
N LYS A 211 -12.65 10.06 -10.93
CA LYS A 211 -13.53 11.25 -10.91
C LYS A 211 -14.98 10.77 -10.91
N VAL A 212 -15.71 11.15 -9.86
CA VAL A 212 -17.13 10.86 -9.71
C VAL A 212 -17.90 12.16 -9.89
N ALA A 213 -18.80 12.19 -10.86
CA ALA A 213 -19.71 13.31 -11.05
C ALA A 213 -20.84 13.23 -10.02
N ILE A 214 -21.11 14.33 -9.33
CA ILE A 214 -22.20 14.42 -8.35
C ILE A 214 -23.16 15.49 -8.82
N ARG A 215 -24.41 15.11 -8.97
CA ARG A 215 -25.53 16.03 -9.23
C ARG A 215 -26.45 16.04 -8.02
N ILE A 216 -26.73 17.21 -7.48
CA ILE A 216 -27.59 17.42 -6.31
C ILE A 216 -28.76 18.28 -6.72
N ASN A 217 -29.94 17.70 -6.75
CA ASN A 217 -31.17 18.40 -7.05
C ASN A 217 -31.65 19.16 -5.80
N GLY A 218 -32.35 20.28 -6.01
CA GLY A 218 -32.90 21.08 -4.92
C GLY A 218 -31.96 22.17 -4.38
N VAL A 219 -30.80 22.37 -5.00
CA VAL A 219 -29.87 23.44 -4.65
C VAL A 219 -30.29 24.75 -5.39
N THR A 220 -30.78 25.73 -4.65
CA THR A 220 -31.36 26.95 -5.22
C THR A 220 -30.55 28.20 -4.93
N ASP A 221 -29.63 28.15 -3.99
CA ASP A 221 -28.85 29.29 -3.54
C ASP A 221 -27.35 28.94 -3.35
N LEU A 222 -26.52 29.97 -3.31
CA LEU A 222 -25.07 29.85 -3.23
C LEU A 222 -24.62 29.35 -1.85
N ASP A 223 -25.30 29.72 -0.78
CA ASP A 223 -24.91 29.35 0.58
C ASP A 223 -25.07 27.85 0.78
N THR A 224 -26.22 27.31 0.36
CA THR A 224 -26.46 25.84 0.31
C THR A 224 -25.42 25.13 -0.55
N ASN A 225 -25.05 25.69 -1.70
CA ASN A 225 -24.05 25.13 -2.57
C ASN A 225 -22.65 25.07 -1.91
N GLN A 226 -22.27 26.11 -1.18
CA GLN A 226 -21.00 26.14 -0.43
C GLN A 226 -21.03 25.21 0.77
N GLU A 227 -22.16 25.10 1.47
CA GLU A 227 -22.33 24.11 2.55
C GLU A 227 -22.10 22.68 2.03
N ILE A 228 -22.71 22.33 0.91
CA ILE A 228 -22.56 21.04 0.25
C ILE A 228 -21.09 20.80 -0.13
N LYS A 229 -20.42 21.79 -0.72
CA LYS A 229 -19.00 21.71 -1.06
C LYS A 229 -18.14 21.43 0.16
N GLY A 230 -18.40 22.12 1.27
CA GLY A 230 -17.75 21.88 2.55
C GLY A 230 -17.99 20.47 3.08
N MET A 231 -19.23 19.96 2.99
CA MET A 231 -19.55 18.58 3.37
C MET A 231 -18.82 17.54 2.52
N LEU A 232 -18.70 17.75 1.20
CA LEU A 232 -17.96 16.88 0.30
C LEU A 232 -16.47 16.86 0.65
N GLN A 233 -15.89 18.02 0.96
CA GLN A 233 -14.47 18.13 1.36
C GLN A 233 -14.16 17.45 2.70
N GLN A 234 -15.15 17.33 3.57
CA GLN A 234 -15.01 16.65 4.87
C GLN A 234 -15.14 15.12 4.81
N ILE A 235 -15.50 14.56 3.66
CA ILE A 235 -15.54 13.11 3.49
C ILE A 235 -14.11 12.62 3.36
N VAL A 236 -13.70 11.75 4.26
CA VAL A 236 -12.30 11.30 4.47
C VAL A 236 -11.59 10.81 3.20
N TRP A 237 -12.35 10.36 2.20
CA TRP A 237 -11.83 9.71 0.99
C TRP A 237 -11.92 10.59 -0.25
N VAL A 238 -12.52 11.75 -0.11
CA VAL A 238 -12.61 12.74 -1.17
C VAL A 238 -11.27 13.47 -1.22
N THR A 239 -10.56 13.32 -2.34
CA THR A 239 -9.23 13.92 -2.53
C THR A 239 -9.28 15.29 -3.18
N GLU A 240 -10.33 15.53 -3.97
CA GLU A 240 -10.51 16.76 -4.74
C GLU A 240 -12.02 17.03 -4.88
N VAL A 241 -12.44 18.27 -4.76
CA VAL A 241 -13.82 18.72 -5.05
C VAL A 241 -13.75 19.89 -6.02
N GLU A 242 -14.18 19.63 -7.24
CA GLU A 242 -14.29 20.63 -8.30
C GLU A 242 -15.76 20.95 -8.51
N GLU A 243 -16.14 22.21 -8.35
CA GLU A 243 -17.48 22.72 -8.63
C GLU A 243 -17.60 23.02 -10.13
N LYS A 244 -18.61 22.46 -10.78
CA LYS A 244 -18.90 22.71 -12.20
C LYS A 244 -19.99 23.77 -12.36
N ARG A 245 -21.07 23.60 -11.62
CA ARG A 245 -22.24 24.51 -11.54
C ARG A 245 -22.87 24.34 -10.17
N MET A 246 -23.85 25.17 -9.87
CA MET A 246 -24.70 25.05 -8.69
C MET A 246 -25.32 23.64 -8.63
N GLY A 247 -25.08 22.90 -7.55
CA GLY A 247 -25.53 21.53 -7.38
C GLY A 247 -24.78 20.49 -8.22
N GLU A 248 -23.75 20.87 -9.01
CA GLU A 248 -22.97 19.94 -9.81
C GLU A 248 -21.47 19.98 -9.42
N PHE A 249 -20.97 18.85 -8.93
CA PHE A 249 -19.59 18.71 -8.48
C PHE A 249 -18.90 17.52 -9.17
N THR A 250 -17.60 17.61 -9.28
CA THR A 250 -16.76 16.44 -9.61
C THR A 250 -15.83 16.20 -8.44
N VAL A 251 -15.84 15.00 -7.89
CA VAL A 251 -14.97 14.64 -6.76
C VAL A 251 -13.99 13.55 -7.16
N GLY A 252 -12.77 13.68 -6.66
CA GLY A 252 -11.80 12.60 -6.69
C GLY A 252 -12.13 11.60 -5.58
N TYR A 253 -12.45 10.34 -5.95
CA TYR A 253 -12.78 9.30 -5.01
C TYR A 253 -12.15 7.96 -5.39
N PRO A 254 -11.36 7.31 -4.51
CA PRO A 254 -10.59 6.12 -4.87
C PRO A 254 -11.44 4.84 -4.98
N GLU A 255 -12.63 4.84 -4.37
CA GLU A 255 -13.46 3.65 -4.20
C GLU A 255 -14.73 3.66 -5.07
N ASN A 256 -15.59 2.66 -4.88
CA ASN A 256 -16.89 2.61 -5.54
C ASN A 256 -17.77 3.76 -5.02
N SER A 257 -18.43 4.46 -5.93
CA SER A 257 -19.33 5.60 -5.64
C SER A 257 -20.44 5.28 -4.63
N ILE A 258 -20.81 3.99 -4.46
CA ILE A 258 -21.80 3.57 -3.47
C ILE A 258 -21.36 3.89 -2.03
N TYR A 259 -20.06 3.81 -1.74
CA TYR A 259 -19.54 4.17 -0.42
C TYR A 259 -19.59 5.69 -0.18
N LEU A 260 -19.31 6.46 -1.24
CA LEU A 260 -19.48 7.92 -1.21
C LEU A 260 -20.95 8.29 -1.00
N ALA A 261 -21.86 7.63 -1.71
CA ALA A 261 -23.31 7.81 -1.55
C ALA A 261 -23.77 7.49 -0.11
N ASN A 262 -23.28 6.39 0.48
CA ASN A 262 -23.58 6.04 1.86
C ASN A 262 -23.04 7.07 2.86
N SER A 263 -21.82 7.57 2.66
CA SER A 263 -21.24 8.62 3.52
C SER A 263 -22.07 9.91 3.46
N LEU A 264 -22.52 10.30 2.28
CA LEU A 264 -23.40 11.46 2.11
C LEU A 264 -24.79 11.23 2.76
N ARG A 265 -25.37 10.05 2.61
CA ARG A 265 -26.63 9.68 3.27
C ARG A 265 -26.51 9.78 4.80
N GLN A 266 -25.40 9.35 5.37
CA GLN A 266 -25.16 9.41 6.83
C GLN A 266 -25.11 10.87 7.37
N LYS A 267 -24.78 11.86 6.53
CA LYS A 267 -24.87 13.28 6.90
C LYS A 267 -26.33 13.75 7.11
N GLY A 268 -27.33 12.93 6.75
CA GLY A 268 -28.74 13.16 7.05
C GLY A 268 -29.46 14.15 6.12
N ARG A 269 -28.73 14.92 5.30
CA ARG A 269 -29.28 15.96 4.42
C ARG A 269 -29.43 15.54 2.95
N PHE A 270 -28.96 14.36 2.61
CA PHE A 270 -29.01 13.85 1.25
C PHE A 270 -29.91 12.61 1.13
N LYS A 271 -30.70 12.57 0.07
CA LYS A 271 -31.39 11.38 -0.39
C LYS A 271 -30.74 10.90 -1.67
N ILE A 272 -30.36 9.63 -1.73
CA ILE A 272 -29.79 9.02 -2.92
C ILE A 272 -30.96 8.78 -3.90
N VAL A 273 -30.85 9.34 -5.11
CA VAL A 273 -31.82 9.16 -6.20
C VAL A 273 -31.32 8.08 -7.14
N ASP A 274 -30.06 8.16 -7.56
CA ASP A 274 -29.43 7.21 -8.48
C ASP A 274 -27.91 7.17 -8.28
N PHE A 275 -27.29 6.07 -8.66
CA PHE A 275 -25.84 5.97 -8.66
C PHE A 275 -25.31 5.03 -9.75
N THR A 276 -24.15 5.38 -10.29
CA THR A 276 -23.34 4.56 -11.17
C THR A 276 -21.91 4.52 -10.63
N PRO A 277 -20.99 3.68 -11.15
CA PRO A 277 -19.60 3.68 -10.70
C PRO A 277 -18.87 5.02 -10.77
N TYR A 278 -19.36 5.96 -11.60
CA TYR A 278 -18.74 7.25 -11.87
C TYR A 278 -19.66 8.46 -11.68
N ALA A 279 -20.90 8.25 -11.24
CA ALA A 279 -21.84 9.33 -11.04
C ALA A 279 -22.80 9.04 -9.88
N LEU A 280 -23.19 10.09 -9.18
CA LEU A 280 -24.22 10.10 -8.14
C LEU A 280 -25.25 11.17 -8.44
N THR A 281 -26.52 10.82 -8.29
CA THR A 281 -27.61 11.79 -8.29
C THR A 281 -28.26 11.79 -6.90
N LEU A 282 -28.29 12.94 -6.28
CA LEU A 282 -28.77 13.16 -4.92
C LEU A 282 -29.87 14.23 -4.93
N GLU A 283 -30.66 14.24 -3.89
CA GLU A 283 -31.65 15.28 -3.60
C GLU A 283 -31.28 15.90 -2.24
N TRP A 284 -31.21 17.23 -2.19
CA TRP A 284 -31.04 17.98 -0.96
C TRP A 284 -32.36 18.05 -0.20
N LYS A 285 -32.34 17.84 1.13
CA LYS A 285 -33.51 17.87 2.01
C LYS A 285 -33.62 19.16 2.77
#